data_45744cce947bdaeb1127163b49e41425
#
_entry.id   45744cce947bdaeb1127163b49e41425
#
_cell.length_a   1.000
_cell.length_b   1.000
_cell.length_c   1.000
_cell.angle_alpha   90.00
_cell.angle_beta   90.00
_cell.angle_gamma   90.00
#
_symmetry.space_group_name_H-M   'P 1'
#
loop_
_entity.id
_entity.type
_entity.pdbx_description
1 polymer ?
#
loop_
_entity_poly.entity_id
_entity_poly.type
_entity_poly.pdbx_seq_one_letter_code
_entity_poly.pdbx_strand_id
1 'polypeptide(L)'
;MSPKARNGKDARADRDGKPGRKPAKGGAAVDDGAGTIPPAAPVIVPAAGGSGLRRVVITGAGTINALGRDVPSTLAAFRDGRCGITQLDFRDVDRLTIQIGAQVHDWQPEEYFNRQQILLYDKFTQFTLLAAKEAVAQSGLAFHGELGLCSGVVLGTAGGGLNTWDENYRVVYEEGKNRVHPFVVPKLMNNAAA
;
A
#
# COMPACT_ATOMS: atom_id res chain seq x y z
N MET A 1 -45.18 -39.74 37.87
CA MET A 1 -45.20 -41.03 37.18
C MET A 1 -44.04 -41.07 36.19
N SER A 2 -42.96 -41.70 36.61
CA SER A 2 -41.87 -42.25 35.80
C SER A 2 -42.27 -43.58 35.17
N PRO A 3 -41.45 -44.20 34.37
CA PRO A 3 -40.43 -43.91 33.34
C PRO A 3 -40.58 -44.78 32.10
N LYS A 4 -39.72 -44.69 31.09
CA LYS A 4 -39.15 -45.88 30.45
C LYS A 4 -37.94 -45.53 29.57
N ALA A 5 -36.92 -46.23 29.91
CA ALA A 5 -35.63 -46.33 29.27
C ALA A 5 -35.62 -47.39 28.12
N ARG A 6 -34.45 -47.39 27.43
CA ARG A 6 -33.73 -48.48 26.70
C ARG A 6 -33.68 -48.29 25.20
N ASN A 7 -32.58 -48.30 24.72
CA ASN A 7 -31.44 -49.18 24.36
C ASN A 7 -31.20 -48.93 22.87
N GLY A 8 -30.08 -48.67 22.34
CA GLY A 8 -28.79 -49.35 22.47
C GLY A 8 -28.35 -49.77 21.06
N LYS A 9 -27.17 -49.51 20.72
CA LYS A 9 -26.22 -50.33 19.95
C LYS A 9 -25.30 -49.49 19.04
N ASP A 10 -24.08 -49.63 19.42
CA ASP A 10 -22.87 -49.58 18.62
C ASP A 10 -23.02 -49.89 17.14
N ALA A 11 -22.39 -49.05 16.32
CA ALA A 11 -21.70 -49.50 15.11
C ALA A 11 -20.57 -48.51 14.81
N ARG A 12 -19.37 -48.85 15.21
CA ARG A 12 -18.13 -48.42 14.59
C ARG A 12 -18.18 -48.75 13.10
N ALA A 13 -17.92 -47.80 12.26
CA ALA A 13 -17.43 -48.08 10.91
C ALA A 13 -16.33 -47.04 10.60
N ASP A 14 -15.10 -47.52 10.74
CA ASP A 14 -13.93 -47.02 10.04
C ASP A 14 -14.26 -46.90 8.56
N ARG A 15 -14.02 -45.75 7.97
CA ARG A 15 -13.74 -45.60 6.55
C ARG A 15 -12.69 -44.53 6.34
N ASP A 16 -11.46 -44.96 6.33
CA ASP A 16 -10.37 -44.39 5.57
C ASP A 16 -10.77 -44.17 4.13
N GLY A 17 -10.58 -42.98 3.64
CA GLY A 17 -10.86 -42.60 2.27
C GLY A 17 -10.64 -41.12 2.00
N LYS A 18 -9.49 -40.56 2.38
CA LYS A 18 -9.09 -39.26 1.85
C LYS A 18 -8.53 -39.43 0.44
N PRO A 19 -9.13 -38.85 -0.60
CA PRO A 19 -8.50 -38.77 -1.91
C PRO A 19 -7.28 -37.86 -1.86
N GLY A 20 -6.18 -38.37 -2.45
CA GLY A 20 -4.89 -37.72 -2.48
C GLY A 20 -4.90 -36.29 -2.97
N ARG A 21 -4.23 -35.47 -2.23
CA ARG A 21 -3.93 -34.08 -2.58
C ARG A 21 -3.02 -34.07 -3.80
N LYS A 22 -3.55 -33.65 -4.94
CA LYS A 22 -2.73 -33.43 -6.16
C LYS A 22 -1.68 -32.34 -5.83
N PRO A 23 -0.42 -32.49 -6.28
CA PRO A 23 0.58 -31.47 -6.11
C PRO A 23 0.16 -30.18 -6.86
N ALA A 24 0.29 -29.04 -6.19
CA ALA A 24 0.07 -27.74 -6.80
C ALA A 24 1.04 -27.57 -7.97
N LYS A 25 0.49 -27.34 -9.14
CA LYS A 25 1.25 -26.95 -10.33
C LYS A 25 1.97 -25.64 -10.03
N GLY A 26 3.24 -25.60 -10.43
CA GLY A 26 4.17 -24.51 -10.20
C GLY A 26 3.59 -23.13 -10.45
N GLY A 27 3.91 -22.22 -9.55
CA GLY A 27 3.60 -20.82 -9.68
C GLY A 27 4.20 -20.28 -10.98
N ALA A 28 3.36 -19.68 -11.80
CA ALA A 28 3.81 -18.91 -12.92
C ALA A 28 4.68 -17.77 -12.36
N ALA A 29 5.90 -17.66 -12.88
CA ALA A 29 6.75 -16.51 -12.63
C ALA A 29 5.95 -15.25 -13.00
N VAL A 30 5.81 -14.34 -12.06
CA VAL A 30 5.29 -13.01 -12.31
C VAL A 30 6.33 -12.32 -13.18
N ASP A 31 6.01 -12.12 -14.44
CA ASP A 31 6.79 -11.27 -15.34
C ASP A 31 6.57 -9.83 -14.87
N ASP A 32 7.54 -9.33 -14.13
CA ASP A 32 7.54 -7.97 -13.60
C ASP A 32 7.83 -6.99 -14.72
N GLY A 33 7.23 -6.96 -15.82
CA GLY A 33 7.31 -5.99 -16.92
C GLY A 33 8.24 -4.76 -16.73
N ALA A 34 9.30 -4.91 -15.93
CA ALA A 34 10.37 -3.95 -15.73
C ALA A 34 11.24 -3.99 -16.99
N GLY A 35 10.91 -3.13 -17.94
CA GLY A 35 11.83 -2.84 -19.05
C GLY A 35 13.22 -2.63 -18.48
N THR A 36 14.19 -3.35 -19.03
CA THR A 36 15.60 -3.32 -18.63
C THR A 36 16.13 -1.88 -18.74
N ILE A 37 16.14 -1.17 -17.61
CA ILE A 37 16.87 0.10 -17.51
C ILE A 37 18.35 -0.28 -17.51
N PRO A 38 19.16 0.23 -18.45
CA PRO A 38 20.58 -0.08 -18.45
C PRO A 38 21.19 0.39 -17.13
N PRO A 39 22.14 -0.36 -16.54
CA PRO A 39 22.75 0.00 -15.27
C PRO A 39 23.43 1.36 -15.41
N ALA A 40 22.98 2.33 -14.61
CA ALA A 40 23.69 3.58 -14.45
C ALA A 40 25.09 3.27 -13.90
N ALA A 41 26.12 3.84 -14.51
CA ALA A 41 27.47 3.70 -14.02
C ALA A 41 27.54 4.16 -12.55
N PRO A 42 28.31 3.48 -11.69
CA PRO A 42 28.41 3.87 -10.29
C PRO A 42 28.91 5.31 -10.19
N VAL A 43 28.11 6.17 -9.62
CA VAL A 43 28.52 7.54 -9.30
C VAL A 43 29.49 7.46 -8.11
N ILE A 44 30.78 7.35 -8.43
CA ILE A 44 31.82 7.52 -7.42
C ILE A 44 31.81 9.00 -7.03
N VAL A 45 31.26 9.32 -5.90
CA VAL A 45 31.36 10.67 -5.33
C VAL A 45 32.74 10.80 -4.73
N PRO A 46 33.65 11.61 -5.32
CA PRO A 46 34.96 11.80 -4.74
C PRO A 46 34.82 12.40 -3.33
N ALA A 47 35.59 11.86 -2.38
CA ALA A 47 35.65 12.43 -1.04
C ALA A 47 36.19 13.87 -1.17
N ALA A 48 35.31 14.87 -0.94
CA ALA A 48 35.70 16.27 -0.96
C ALA A 48 36.60 16.54 0.25
N GLY A 49 37.88 16.78 0.00
CA GLY A 49 38.77 17.34 1.01
C GLY A 49 38.28 18.72 1.44
N GLY A 50 38.02 18.90 2.73
CA GLY A 50 37.71 20.19 3.32
C GLY A 50 36.40 20.19 4.11
N SER A 51 36.49 20.29 5.44
CA SER A 51 35.45 20.47 6.46
C SER A 51 34.86 19.24 7.15
N GLY A 52 35.23 18.02 6.82
CA GLY A 52 34.80 16.81 7.55
C GLY A 52 33.30 16.44 7.44
N LEU A 53 32.49 17.27 6.80
CA LEU A 53 31.06 17.02 6.61
C LEU A 53 30.80 16.26 5.31
N ARG A 54 30.00 15.19 5.40
CA ARG A 54 29.55 14.46 4.22
C ARG A 54 28.53 15.30 3.45
N ARG A 55 28.71 15.36 2.13
CA ARG A 55 27.71 15.99 1.26
C ARG A 55 26.50 15.10 1.13
N VAL A 56 25.31 15.64 1.38
CA VAL A 56 24.03 14.97 1.14
C VAL A 56 23.33 15.69 -0.01
N VAL A 57 22.82 14.92 -0.95
CA VAL A 57 22.12 15.42 -2.13
C VAL A 57 20.77 14.73 -2.28
N ILE A 58 19.80 15.46 -2.85
CA ILE A 58 18.49 14.92 -3.25
C ILE A 58 18.65 14.49 -4.71
N THR A 59 18.44 13.20 -5.00
CA THR A 59 18.61 12.63 -6.33
C THR A 59 17.30 12.47 -7.10
N GLY A 60 16.17 12.46 -6.41
CA GLY A 60 14.87 12.34 -7.04
C GLY A 60 13.76 12.77 -6.08
N ALA A 61 12.64 13.16 -6.64
CA ALA A 61 11.42 13.51 -5.94
C ALA A 61 10.22 12.84 -6.60
N GLY A 62 9.18 12.57 -5.82
CA GLY A 62 7.90 12.07 -6.33
C GLY A 62 6.78 12.55 -5.42
N THR A 63 5.60 12.76 -5.99
CA THR A 63 4.45 13.27 -5.21
C THR A 63 3.13 12.84 -5.81
N ILE A 64 2.15 12.66 -4.91
CA ILE A 64 0.73 12.63 -5.24
C ILE A 64 0.03 13.53 -4.23
N ASN A 65 -0.68 14.52 -4.72
CA ASN A 65 -1.38 15.50 -3.88
C ASN A 65 -2.62 16.05 -4.60
N ALA A 66 -3.32 16.99 -3.97
CA ALA A 66 -4.54 17.60 -4.52
C ALA A 66 -4.31 18.45 -5.79
N LEU A 67 -3.08 18.82 -6.12
CA LEU A 67 -2.73 19.62 -7.28
C LEU A 67 -2.23 18.81 -8.47
N GLY A 68 -1.71 17.60 -8.22
CA GLY A 68 -1.13 16.76 -9.25
C GLY A 68 -0.82 15.34 -8.76
N ARG A 69 -0.61 14.44 -9.70
CA ARG A 69 -0.30 13.03 -9.45
C ARG A 69 1.18 12.70 -9.69
N ASP A 70 1.98 13.72 -9.99
CA ASP A 70 3.42 13.68 -10.18
C ASP A 70 4.04 15.05 -9.90
N VAL A 71 5.36 15.12 -9.89
CA VAL A 71 6.11 16.38 -9.66
C VAL A 71 5.86 17.39 -10.78
N PRO A 72 5.91 17.03 -12.08
CA PRO A 72 5.65 17.98 -13.16
C PRO A 72 4.28 18.65 -13.10
N SER A 73 3.21 17.89 -12.91
CA SER A 73 1.85 18.43 -12.83
C SER A 73 1.64 19.30 -11.57
N THR A 74 2.23 18.91 -10.45
CA THR A 74 2.21 19.70 -9.21
C THR A 74 2.92 21.03 -9.39
N LEU A 75 4.11 21.06 -10.02
CA LEU A 75 4.86 22.28 -10.30
C LEU A 75 4.13 23.19 -11.31
N ALA A 76 3.48 22.60 -12.31
CA ALA A 76 2.64 23.35 -13.23
C ALA A 76 1.49 24.04 -12.48
N ALA A 77 0.81 23.30 -11.59
CA ALA A 77 -0.24 23.85 -10.76
C ALA A 77 0.21 25.02 -9.89
N PHE A 78 1.40 24.94 -9.28
CA PHE A 78 1.98 26.04 -8.52
C PHE A 78 2.27 27.26 -9.39
N ARG A 79 2.83 27.06 -10.59
CA ARG A 79 3.10 28.17 -11.52
C ARG A 79 1.83 28.86 -12.00
N ASP A 80 0.76 28.08 -12.18
CA ASP A 80 -0.56 28.58 -12.59
C ASP A 80 -1.35 29.21 -11.43
N GLY A 81 -0.84 29.17 -10.19
CA GLY A 81 -1.54 29.65 -9.00
C GLY A 81 -2.80 28.85 -8.67
N ARG A 82 -2.87 27.55 -9.06
CA ARG A 82 -4.05 26.71 -8.79
C ARG A 82 -4.16 26.41 -7.29
N CYS A 83 -5.40 26.45 -6.78
CA CYS A 83 -5.71 26.04 -5.42
C CYS A 83 -6.16 24.58 -5.42
N GLY A 84 -5.56 23.76 -4.56
CA GLY A 84 -5.95 22.35 -4.37
C GLY A 84 -7.01 22.15 -3.28
N ILE A 85 -7.46 23.23 -2.63
CA ILE A 85 -8.55 23.14 -1.63
C ILE A 85 -9.87 23.21 -2.37
N THR A 86 -10.66 22.16 -2.22
CA THR A 86 -11.97 22.00 -2.88
C THR A 86 -12.98 21.45 -1.88
N GLN A 87 -14.23 21.28 -2.30
CA GLN A 87 -15.21 20.54 -1.53
C GLN A 87 -14.73 19.11 -1.32
N LEU A 88 -14.77 18.65 -0.07
CA LEU A 88 -14.43 17.27 0.27
C LEU A 88 -15.48 16.29 -0.26
N ASP A 89 -15.04 15.16 -0.76
CA ASP A 89 -15.87 14.09 -1.29
C ASP A 89 -15.59 12.80 -0.52
N PHE A 90 -16.28 12.65 0.61
CA PHE A 90 -16.34 11.41 1.37
C PHE A 90 -17.65 11.32 2.14
N ARG A 91 -17.96 10.15 2.63
CA ARG A 91 -19.20 9.86 3.35
C ARG A 91 -19.35 10.74 4.60
N ASP A 92 -20.56 11.22 4.84
CA ASP A 92 -20.95 12.03 6.01
C ASP A 92 -20.22 13.38 6.12
N VAL A 93 -19.67 13.91 5.03
CA VAL A 93 -18.98 15.21 5.01
C VAL A 93 -19.89 16.35 5.43
N ASP A 94 -21.17 16.26 5.14
CA ASP A 94 -22.22 17.23 5.50
C ASP A 94 -22.42 17.37 7.02
N ARG A 95 -21.97 16.39 7.81
CA ARG A 95 -22.00 16.45 9.28
C ARG A 95 -20.84 17.26 9.86
N LEU A 96 -19.86 17.61 9.03
CA LEU A 96 -18.70 18.38 9.45
C LEU A 96 -18.94 19.88 9.34
N THR A 97 -18.40 20.64 10.27
CA THR A 97 -18.41 22.12 10.22
C THR A 97 -17.55 22.63 9.09
N ILE A 98 -16.42 21.96 8.78
CA ILE A 98 -15.50 22.30 7.68
C ILE A 98 -15.64 21.20 6.63
N GLN A 99 -16.06 21.58 5.44
CA GLN A 99 -16.36 20.65 4.33
C GLN A 99 -15.43 20.86 3.12
N ILE A 100 -14.38 21.66 3.30
CA ILE A 100 -13.38 21.91 2.27
C ILE A 100 -12.00 21.43 2.75
N GLY A 101 -11.18 20.94 1.80
CA GLY A 101 -9.84 20.45 2.09
C GLY A 101 -9.08 20.08 0.83
N ALA A 102 -7.82 19.75 1.00
CA ALA A 102 -6.97 19.29 -0.09
C ALA A 102 -7.09 17.76 -0.21
N GLN A 103 -7.93 17.28 -1.12
CA GLN A 103 -8.19 15.86 -1.36
C GLN A 103 -7.69 15.46 -2.75
N VAL A 104 -7.19 14.24 -2.89
CA VAL A 104 -6.91 13.63 -4.18
C VAL A 104 -8.23 13.07 -4.71
N HIS A 105 -8.85 13.78 -5.67
CA HIS A 105 -10.09 13.37 -6.31
C HIS A 105 -9.83 12.38 -7.46
N ASP A 106 -10.87 11.70 -7.90
CA ASP A 106 -10.88 10.81 -9.09
C ASP A 106 -9.74 9.78 -9.08
N TRP A 107 -9.46 9.23 -7.89
CA TRP A 107 -8.45 8.22 -7.74
C TRP A 107 -8.92 6.87 -8.29
N GLN A 108 -8.23 6.39 -9.33
CA GLN A 108 -8.49 5.10 -9.99
C GLN A 108 -7.30 4.18 -9.74
N PRO A 109 -7.31 3.37 -8.68
CA PRO A 109 -6.17 2.50 -8.35
C PRO A 109 -5.89 1.44 -9.43
N GLU A 110 -6.90 1.07 -10.23
CA GLU A 110 -6.80 0.08 -11.31
C GLU A 110 -5.85 0.50 -12.43
N GLU A 111 -5.58 1.80 -12.57
CA GLU A 111 -4.61 2.33 -13.53
C GLU A 111 -3.16 2.00 -13.14
N TYR A 112 -2.91 1.73 -11.86
CA TYR A 112 -1.56 1.61 -11.32
C TYR A 112 -1.29 0.26 -10.65
N PHE A 113 -2.33 -0.41 -10.16
CA PHE A 113 -2.22 -1.60 -9.33
C PHE A 113 -3.13 -2.71 -9.82
N ASN A 114 -2.67 -3.95 -9.71
CA ASN A 114 -3.52 -5.09 -9.95
C ASN A 114 -4.51 -5.33 -8.79
N ARG A 115 -5.53 -6.17 -9.04
CA ARG A 115 -6.59 -6.45 -8.06
C ARG A 115 -6.07 -6.93 -6.70
N GLN A 116 -5.01 -7.72 -6.67
CA GLN A 116 -4.44 -8.23 -5.41
C GLN A 116 -3.77 -7.10 -4.62
N GLN A 117 -3.03 -6.23 -5.29
CA GLN A 117 -2.40 -5.06 -4.69
C GLN A 117 -3.43 -4.08 -4.12
N ILE A 118 -4.51 -3.84 -4.84
CA ILE A 118 -5.61 -2.96 -4.37
C ILE A 118 -6.24 -3.52 -3.08
N LEU A 119 -6.40 -4.84 -2.99
CA LEU A 119 -6.91 -5.48 -1.77
C LEU A 119 -5.95 -5.37 -0.58
N LEU A 120 -4.64 -5.34 -0.84
CA LEU A 120 -3.61 -5.33 0.20
C LEU A 120 -3.17 -3.92 0.60
N TYR A 121 -3.31 -2.91 -0.27
CA TYR A 121 -2.79 -1.57 -0.05
C TYR A 121 -3.91 -0.59 0.31
N ASP A 122 -3.78 0.10 1.44
CA ASP A 122 -4.58 1.28 1.74
C ASP A 122 -4.15 2.44 0.82
N LYS A 123 -4.98 3.47 0.67
CA LYS A 123 -4.69 4.63 -0.20
C LYS A 123 -3.34 5.28 0.12
N PHE A 124 -2.98 5.42 1.40
CA PHE A 124 -1.69 6.01 1.75
C PHE A 124 -0.51 5.18 1.24
N THR A 125 -0.62 3.84 1.29
CA THR A 125 0.38 2.93 0.73
C THR A 125 0.46 3.09 -0.78
N GLN A 126 -0.68 3.15 -1.48
CA GLN A 126 -0.75 3.34 -2.93
C GLN A 126 -0.05 4.64 -3.34
N PHE A 127 -0.35 5.75 -2.67
CA PHE A 127 0.27 7.05 -2.95
C PHE A 127 1.77 7.06 -2.65
N THR A 128 2.17 6.47 -1.54
CA THR A 128 3.59 6.38 -1.16
C THR A 128 4.39 5.57 -2.18
N LEU A 129 3.88 4.42 -2.61
CA LEU A 129 4.54 3.57 -3.60
C LEU A 129 4.72 4.27 -4.95
N LEU A 130 3.71 5.00 -5.42
CA LEU A 130 3.80 5.72 -6.68
C LEU A 130 4.74 6.92 -6.60
N ALA A 131 4.67 7.70 -5.51
CA ALA A 131 5.61 8.79 -5.29
C ALA A 131 7.05 8.29 -5.16
N ALA A 132 7.28 7.19 -4.45
CA ALA A 132 8.59 6.56 -4.37
C ALA A 132 9.09 6.05 -5.72
N LYS A 133 8.20 5.42 -6.51
CA LYS A 133 8.51 4.96 -7.87
C LYS A 133 8.93 6.11 -8.79
N GLU A 134 8.25 7.25 -8.74
CA GLU A 134 8.61 8.46 -9.48
C GLU A 134 10.00 8.97 -9.04
N ALA A 135 10.24 9.09 -7.73
CA ALA A 135 11.52 9.55 -7.19
C ALA A 135 12.68 8.64 -7.58
N VAL A 136 12.50 7.32 -7.51
CA VAL A 136 13.50 6.33 -7.92
C VAL A 136 13.77 6.44 -9.43
N ALA A 137 12.75 6.53 -10.25
CA ALA A 137 12.91 6.69 -11.69
C ALA A 137 13.67 7.97 -12.04
N GLN A 138 13.34 9.09 -11.39
CA GLN A 138 14.03 10.36 -11.58
C GLN A 138 15.50 10.30 -11.15
N SER A 139 15.82 9.57 -10.08
CA SER A 139 17.19 9.45 -9.58
C SER A 139 18.12 8.69 -10.52
N GLY A 140 17.60 7.83 -11.39
CA GLY A 140 18.36 6.93 -12.22
C GLY A 140 19.17 5.87 -11.44
N LEU A 141 18.93 5.72 -10.13
CA LEU A 141 19.63 4.77 -9.27
C LEU A 141 18.97 3.39 -9.32
N ALA A 142 19.78 2.36 -9.34
CA ALA A 142 19.34 0.98 -9.25
C ALA A 142 19.68 0.42 -7.86
N PHE A 143 18.68 0.23 -7.03
CA PHE A 143 18.82 -0.21 -5.63
C PHE A 143 19.00 -1.73 -5.52
N HIS A 144 20.11 -2.24 -6.10
CA HIS A 144 20.51 -3.64 -6.00
C HIS A 144 21.99 -3.76 -5.67
N GLY A 145 22.45 -4.98 -5.35
CA GLY A 145 23.84 -5.21 -4.94
C GLY A 145 24.22 -4.38 -3.70
N GLU A 146 25.41 -3.80 -3.73
CA GLU A 146 25.96 -3.02 -2.62
C GLU A 146 25.09 -1.78 -2.27
N LEU A 147 24.62 -1.06 -3.29
CA LEU A 147 23.73 0.10 -3.06
C LEU A 147 22.44 -0.31 -2.36
N GLY A 148 21.84 -1.44 -2.73
CA GLY A 148 20.65 -1.95 -2.07
C GLY A 148 20.89 -2.28 -0.59
N LEU A 149 22.05 -2.87 -0.27
CA LEU A 149 22.43 -3.19 1.11
C LEU A 149 22.70 -1.96 1.97
N CYS A 150 23.14 -0.85 1.35
CA CYS A 150 23.39 0.42 2.03
C CYS A 150 22.19 1.39 1.99
N SER A 151 21.06 0.96 1.42
CA SER A 151 19.86 1.78 1.29
C SER A 151 18.82 1.38 2.30
N GLY A 152 18.04 2.35 2.73
CA GLY A 152 16.94 2.14 3.67
C GLY A 152 15.74 3.04 3.36
N VAL A 153 14.60 2.68 3.91
CA VAL A 153 13.35 3.44 3.79
C VAL A 153 13.04 4.09 5.13
N VAL A 154 12.79 5.40 5.12
CA VAL A 154 12.26 6.12 6.27
C VAL A 154 10.90 6.67 5.87
N LEU A 155 9.86 6.17 6.52
CA LEU A 155 8.47 6.54 6.24
C LEU A 155 7.88 7.29 7.42
N GLY A 156 7.34 8.50 7.15
CA GLY A 156 6.52 9.26 8.08
C GLY A 156 5.07 9.30 7.62
N THR A 157 4.14 9.07 8.52
CA THR A 157 2.70 9.15 8.25
C THR A 157 1.95 9.67 9.47
N ALA A 158 0.86 10.39 9.24
CA ALA A 158 0.01 10.92 10.32
C ALA A 158 -0.87 9.84 10.97
N GLY A 159 -1.27 8.80 10.22
CA GLY A 159 -2.22 7.82 10.74
C GLY A 159 -2.23 6.47 10.05
N GLY A 160 -1.33 6.23 9.10
CA GLY A 160 -1.33 4.97 8.35
C GLY A 160 -2.62 4.75 7.56
N GLY A 161 -3.14 3.53 7.56
CA GLY A 161 -4.31 3.11 6.80
C GLY A 161 -5.65 3.54 7.40
N LEU A 162 -5.92 4.85 7.51
CA LEU A 162 -7.16 5.38 8.08
C LEU A 162 -8.42 4.97 7.31
N ASN A 163 -8.35 4.81 5.99
CA ASN A 163 -9.48 4.31 5.21
C ASN A 163 -9.82 2.87 5.61
N THR A 164 -8.80 2.03 5.75
CA THR A 164 -8.97 0.64 6.23
C THR A 164 -9.56 0.61 7.64
N TRP A 165 -9.16 1.52 8.51
CA TRP A 165 -9.73 1.69 9.85
C TRP A 165 -11.23 1.98 9.78
N ASP A 166 -11.62 3.03 9.08
CA ASP A 166 -13.01 3.47 8.96
C ASP A 166 -13.89 2.37 8.37
N GLU A 167 -13.48 1.77 7.25
CA GLU A 167 -14.22 0.68 6.60
C GLU A 167 -14.47 -0.51 7.56
N ASN A 168 -13.45 -0.94 8.30
CA ASN A 168 -13.60 -2.08 9.20
C ASN A 168 -14.35 -1.73 10.49
N TYR A 169 -14.25 -0.51 10.98
CA TYR A 169 -15.06 -0.02 12.07
C TYR A 169 -16.56 -0.09 11.73
N ARG A 170 -16.93 0.35 10.54
CA ARG A 170 -18.31 0.27 10.03
C ARG A 170 -18.80 -1.15 9.92
N VAL A 171 -17.98 -2.03 9.32
CA VAL A 171 -18.32 -3.46 9.18
C VAL A 171 -18.65 -4.09 10.53
N VAL A 172 -17.86 -3.79 11.57
CA VAL A 172 -18.05 -4.39 12.89
C VAL A 172 -19.18 -3.71 13.67
N TYR A 173 -19.20 -2.39 13.74
CA TYR A 173 -20.08 -1.65 14.65
C TYR A 173 -21.40 -1.19 14.02
N GLU A 174 -21.41 -0.85 12.74
CA GLU A 174 -22.65 -0.43 12.05
C GLU A 174 -23.36 -1.63 11.42
N GLU A 175 -22.63 -2.55 10.79
CA GLU A 175 -23.23 -3.71 10.11
C GLU A 175 -23.34 -4.95 11.01
N GLY A 176 -22.77 -4.91 12.24
CA GLY A 176 -22.83 -6.00 13.20
C GLY A 176 -22.09 -7.28 12.76
N LYS A 177 -21.20 -7.19 11.79
CA LYS A 177 -20.40 -8.34 11.34
C LYS A 177 -19.27 -8.62 12.32
N ASN A 178 -19.05 -9.88 12.66
CA ASN A 178 -18.02 -10.31 13.60
C ASN A 178 -16.71 -10.76 12.91
N ARG A 179 -16.58 -10.52 11.62
CA ARG A 179 -15.40 -10.92 10.84
C ARG A 179 -14.87 -9.74 10.03
N VAL A 180 -13.57 -9.52 10.13
CA VAL A 180 -12.79 -8.60 9.30
C VAL A 180 -11.74 -9.39 8.53
N HIS A 181 -11.24 -8.81 7.45
CA HIS A 181 -10.23 -9.48 6.64
C HIS A 181 -8.91 -9.63 7.43
N PRO A 182 -8.21 -10.78 7.39
CA PRO A 182 -6.96 -10.99 8.14
C PRO A 182 -5.86 -9.95 7.85
N PHE A 183 -5.84 -9.39 6.64
CA PHE A 183 -4.89 -8.36 6.23
C PHE A 183 -5.24 -6.93 6.69
N VAL A 184 -6.28 -6.75 7.49
CA VAL A 184 -6.61 -5.43 8.06
C VAL A 184 -5.42 -4.86 8.84
N VAL A 185 -4.81 -5.65 9.71
CA VAL A 185 -3.69 -5.18 10.54
C VAL A 185 -2.49 -4.75 9.70
N PRO A 186 -1.88 -5.59 8.83
CA PRO A 186 -0.77 -5.14 8.00
C PRO A 186 -1.13 -3.97 7.09
N LYS A 187 -2.37 -3.88 6.59
CA LYS A 187 -2.82 -2.80 5.71
C LYS A 187 -2.93 -1.45 6.42
N LEU A 188 -3.29 -1.44 7.71
CA LEU A 188 -3.45 -0.21 8.48
C LEU A 188 -2.17 0.29 9.16
N MET A 189 -1.14 -0.56 9.29
CA MET A 189 0.09 -0.20 10.00
C MET A 189 0.80 0.98 9.32
N ASN A 190 1.40 1.86 10.14
CA ASN A 190 2.10 3.06 9.65
C ASN A 190 3.26 2.74 8.70
N ASN A 191 3.87 1.58 8.83
CA ASN A 191 4.96 1.12 7.97
C ASN A 191 4.52 0.20 6.82
N ALA A 192 3.22 0.10 6.53
CA ALA A 192 2.69 -0.77 5.48
C ALA A 192 3.20 -0.42 4.06
N ALA A 193 3.74 0.79 3.89
CA ALA A 193 4.28 1.26 2.61
C ALA A 193 5.82 1.18 2.52
N ALA A 194 6.50 0.67 3.56
CA ALA A 194 7.95 0.57 3.61
C ALA A 194 8.50 -0.76 3.07
#